data_1d5b1531652c4d70a9f821d9c253eff2
#
_entry.id   1d5b1531652c4d70a9f821d9c253eff2
#
_cell.length_a   1.000
_cell.length_b   1.000
_cell.length_c   1.000
_cell.angle_alpha   90.00
_cell.angle_beta   90.00
_cell.angle_gamma   90.00
#
_symmetry.space_group_name_H-M   'P 1'
#
loop_
_entity.id
_entity.type
_entity.pdbx_description
1 polymer ?
#
loop_
_entity_poly.entity_id
_entity_poly.type
_entity_poly.pdbx_seq_one_letter_code
_entity_poly.pdbx_strand_id
1 'polypeptide(L)'
;MNENAKICSVPGLKYFLIIRSNIIVLLYHSIIISQNNLMWIENELKKDAEHIQESINALSSNYHSKLAQRSIRTRMRENKENTTRFFTHFYELLRKAEYDIYKQFAVLNEGTRNGGEELSYEMSEVRNSANDLPHPRLLSELYQEYERNVPGRYRGNAVRSNDDDDDDDDDAAKHRYIPYKIYCYIREKSEYCIRFQHTVRGRLFTLYFITFPESHVSLCNKLSAASFLCKSEIAVYQLYAYKVFIWLSMVSQMSDVECSEKLDIYFYMTPFKKTIPSVSVDGDRDAAILSAIHVNTGLTRNCERHGEVVVYRAEEWFKVFIHESIHNFNIDFIDSDLRDANERLRRSFCIPHGDVLLFEAYTEAWARIINTMIETYFSGNEINCANFIRVVREKLTKNSFFHLYQLVKSLDVMDLKYSQITVLTRENMSVCRKRYAEDTNVYAYYIFGGILSAFALPFICWCCDHNTSSVIRFKQTNKNLSEFTDLICDASRDPMLVSMIEYIEASSSLSKTSRVIHPILKKTMRMTLD
;
A
#
# COMPACT_ATOMS: atom_id res chain seq x y z
N MET A 1 -22.60 -10.63 -38.83
CA MET A 1 -23.91 -11.11 -38.33
C MET A 1 -23.67 -11.97 -37.09
N ASN A 2 -24.11 -11.48 -36.00
CA ASN A 2 -24.45 -12.16 -34.73
C ASN A 2 -23.79 -13.51 -34.36
N GLU A 3 -22.63 -13.44 -33.71
CA GLU A 3 -22.12 -14.49 -32.81
C GLU A 3 -21.54 -13.88 -31.54
N ASN A 4 -22.32 -13.08 -30.82
CA ASN A 4 -21.93 -12.54 -29.52
C ASN A 4 -23.16 -12.50 -28.60
N ALA A 5 -23.60 -13.65 -28.11
CA ALA A 5 -24.47 -13.76 -26.95
C ALA A 5 -24.65 -15.23 -26.53
N LYS A 6 -23.60 -15.89 -26.07
CA LYS A 6 -23.75 -17.01 -25.15
C LYS A 6 -23.09 -16.63 -23.83
N ILE A 7 -23.75 -15.72 -23.10
CA ILE A 7 -23.54 -15.58 -21.66
C ILE A 7 -24.06 -16.87 -21.05
N CYS A 8 -23.16 -17.71 -20.56
CA CYS A 8 -23.49 -18.92 -19.80
C CYS A 8 -24.38 -18.54 -18.63
N SER A 9 -25.66 -18.87 -18.76
CA SER A 9 -26.64 -18.83 -17.66
C SER A 9 -26.32 -19.96 -16.68
N VAL A 10 -25.41 -19.72 -15.74
CA VAL A 10 -25.24 -20.58 -14.57
C VAL A 10 -26.43 -20.30 -13.66
N PRO A 11 -27.31 -21.28 -13.35
CA PRO A 11 -28.54 -21.04 -12.56
C PRO A 11 -28.27 -20.44 -11.17
N GLY A 12 -27.10 -20.68 -10.56
CA GLY A 12 -26.69 -20.06 -9.29
C GLY A 12 -26.32 -18.58 -9.36
N LEU A 13 -26.03 -18.03 -10.56
CA LEU A 13 -25.51 -16.67 -10.69
C LEU A 13 -26.59 -15.60 -10.40
N LYS A 14 -27.86 -15.86 -10.77
CA LYS A 14 -28.99 -14.95 -10.46
C LYS A 14 -29.28 -14.91 -8.94
N TYR A 15 -29.22 -16.03 -8.27
CA TYR A 15 -29.36 -16.07 -6.80
C TYR A 15 -28.18 -15.39 -6.11
N PHE A 16 -26.96 -15.58 -6.59
CA PHE A 16 -25.78 -14.90 -6.08
C PHE A 16 -25.85 -13.38 -6.23
N LEU A 17 -26.38 -12.87 -7.36
CA LEU A 17 -26.57 -11.44 -7.59
C LEU A 17 -27.61 -10.83 -6.65
N ILE A 18 -28.71 -11.55 -6.36
CA ILE A 18 -29.73 -11.13 -5.39
C ILE A 18 -29.17 -11.14 -3.95
N ILE A 19 -28.35 -12.14 -3.63
CA ILE A 19 -27.74 -12.28 -2.31
C ILE A 19 -26.60 -11.26 -2.12
N ARG A 20 -25.78 -10.99 -3.14
CA ARG A 20 -24.80 -9.90 -3.11
C ARG A 20 -25.46 -8.55 -2.84
N SER A 21 -26.56 -8.24 -3.52
CA SER A 21 -27.37 -7.04 -3.23
C SER A 21 -27.87 -7.05 -1.79
N ASN A 22 -28.29 -8.19 -1.25
CA ASN A 22 -28.78 -8.27 0.13
C ASN A 22 -27.65 -8.24 1.17
N ILE A 23 -26.49 -8.86 0.93
CA ILE A 23 -25.34 -8.81 1.85
C ILE A 23 -24.65 -7.46 1.77
N ILE A 24 -24.39 -6.95 0.57
CA ILE A 24 -23.92 -5.58 0.41
C ILE A 24 -24.96 -4.60 0.95
N VAL A 25 -26.26 -4.84 0.80
CA VAL A 25 -27.31 -4.00 1.39
C VAL A 25 -27.44 -4.22 2.89
N LEU A 26 -27.25 -5.41 3.45
CA LEU A 26 -27.23 -5.62 4.90
C LEU A 26 -25.91 -5.11 5.52
N LEU A 27 -24.77 -5.37 4.90
CA LEU A 27 -23.50 -4.73 5.25
C LEU A 27 -23.56 -3.23 4.95
N TYR A 28 -24.17 -2.80 3.84
CA TYR A 28 -24.40 -1.39 3.50
C TYR A 28 -25.49 -0.74 4.35
N HIS A 29 -26.56 -1.41 4.78
CA HIS A 29 -27.47 -0.86 5.78
C HIS A 29 -26.82 -0.78 7.16
N SER A 30 -26.05 -1.77 7.56
CA SER A 30 -25.18 -1.66 8.75
C SER A 30 -24.11 -0.58 8.54
N ILE A 31 -23.55 -0.45 7.34
CA ILE A 31 -22.56 0.56 6.92
C ILE A 31 -23.21 1.93 6.68
N ILE A 32 -24.43 2.04 6.11
CA ILE A 32 -25.12 3.34 5.92
C ILE A 32 -25.57 3.90 7.26
N ILE A 33 -25.97 3.06 8.19
CA ILE A 33 -26.18 3.49 9.58
C ILE A 33 -24.84 3.85 10.22
N SER A 34 -23.72 3.21 9.81
CA SER A 34 -22.37 3.49 10.27
C SER A 34 -21.59 4.48 9.40
N GLN A 35 -22.01 4.81 8.17
CA GLN A 35 -21.35 5.87 7.36
C GLN A 35 -21.41 7.25 8.03
N ASN A 36 -22.41 7.48 8.89
CA ASN A 36 -22.36 8.61 9.82
C ASN A 36 -21.48 8.34 11.05
N ASN A 37 -20.93 7.11 11.20
CA ASN A 37 -20.24 6.60 12.37
C ASN A 37 -18.96 5.81 11.99
N LEU A 38 -18.39 6.03 10.81
CA LEU A 38 -17.07 5.48 10.45
C LEU A 38 -16.06 5.86 11.55
N MET A 39 -15.19 4.93 11.87
CA MET A 39 -14.12 5.15 12.85
C MET A 39 -13.45 6.50 12.57
N TRP A 40 -13.25 7.30 13.61
CA TRP A 40 -12.73 8.67 13.48
C TRP A 40 -11.47 8.72 12.58
N ILE A 41 -10.57 7.75 12.74
CA ILE A 41 -9.34 7.65 11.97
C ILE A 41 -9.58 7.43 10.47
N GLU A 42 -10.60 6.59 10.09
CA GLU A 42 -10.95 6.40 8.69
C GLU A 42 -11.56 7.64 8.06
N ASN A 43 -12.40 8.36 8.81
CA ASN A 43 -12.97 9.62 8.35
C ASN A 43 -11.88 10.67 8.11
N GLU A 44 -10.88 10.74 8.98
CA GLU A 44 -9.73 11.62 8.80
C GLU A 44 -8.88 11.22 7.59
N LEU A 45 -8.56 9.92 7.47
CA LEU A 45 -7.79 9.41 6.33
C LEU A 45 -8.52 9.62 5.00
N LYS A 46 -9.86 9.48 5.00
CA LYS A 46 -10.70 9.75 3.84
C LYS A 46 -10.71 11.23 3.47
N LYS A 47 -10.90 12.14 4.43
CA LYS A 47 -10.82 13.59 4.21
C LYS A 47 -9.45 14.01 3.67
N ASP A 48 -8.38 13.45 4.24
CA ASP A 48 -7.02 13.69 3.75
C ASP A 48 -6.90 13.25 2.29
N ALA A 49 -7.39 12.06 1.93
CA ALA A 49 -7.37 11.55 0.56
C ALA A 49 -8.19 12.44 -0.41
N GLU A 50 -9.36 12.93 0.00
CA GLU A 50 -10.19 13.85 -0.78
C GLU A 50 -9.44 15.16 -1.07
N HIS A 51 -8.85 15.80 -0.07
CA HIS A 51 -8.05 17.03 -0.25
C HIS A 51 -6.81 16.84 -1.11
N ILE A 52 -6.14 15.68 -0.97
CA ILE A 52 -5.01 15.31 -1.82
C ILE A 52 -5.50 15.15 -3.26
N GLN A 53 -6.61 14.44 -3.49
CA GLN A 53 -7.18 14.21 -4.81
C GLN A 53 -7.59 15.51 -5.50
N GLU A 54 -8.22 16.44 -4.78
CA GLU A 54 -8.59 17.76 -5.32
C GLU A 54 -7.35 18.54 -5.78
N SER A 55 -6.30 18.57 -4.96
CA SER A 55 -5.04 19.23 -5.30
C SER A 55 -4.37 18.61 -6.54
N ILE A 56 -4.35 17.29 -6.62
CA ILE A 56 -3.78 16.55 -7.76
C ILE A 56 -4.61 16.76 -9.03
N ASN A 57 -5.94 16.78 -8.94
CA ASN A 57 -6.82 17.07 -10.08
C ASN A 57 -6.58 18.49 -10.63
N ALA A 58 -6.43 19.48 -9.76
CA ALA A 58 -6.14 20.84 -10.16
C ALA A 58 -4.77 20.97 -10.87
N LEU A 59 -3.72 20.35 -10.32
CA LEU A 59 -2.40 20.32 -10.93
C LEU A 59 -2.41 19.61 -12.30
N SER A 60 -3.03 18.44 -12.37
CA SER A 60 -3.13 17.64 -13.60
C SER A 60 -3.92 18.36 -14.68
N SER A 61 -5.04 18.97 -14.36
CA SER A 61 -5.86 19.74 -15.32
C SER A 61 -5.08 20.93 -15.90
N ASN A 62 -4.34 21.65 -15.06
CA ASN A 62 -3.49 22.75 -15.49
C ASN A 62 -2.34 22.28 -16.39
N TYR A 63 -1.75 21.10 -16.11
CA TYR A 63 -0.72 20.50 -16.96
C TYR A 63 -1.30 20.14 -18.34
N HIS A 64 -2.43 19.42 -18.38
CA HIS A 64 -3.05 19.01 -19.64
C HIS A 64 -3.46 20.21 -20.52
N SER A 65 -3.92 21.31 -19.92
CA SER A 65 -4.22 22.53 -20.68
C SER A 65 -2.97 23.15 -21.33
N LYS A 66 -1.81 23.09 -20.66
CA LYS A 66 -0.52 23.53 -21.20
C LYS A 66 0.05 22.54 -22.23
N LEU A 67 -0.14 21.24 -21.99
CA LEU A 67 0.32 20.18 -22.89
C LEU A 67 -0.40 20.21 -24.24
N ALA A 68 -1.69 20.55 -24.28
CA ALA A 68 -2.45 20.70 -25.52
C ALA A 68 -1.82 21.71 -26.49
N GLN A 69 -0.98 22.61 -25.98
CA GLN A 69 -0.22 23.58 -26.78
C GLN A 69 1.16 23.06 -27.23
N ARG A 70 1.60 21.88 -26.74
CA ARG A 70 2.91 21.29 -27.03
C ARG A 70 2.72 19.87 -27.56
N SER A 71 3.33 19.54 -28.70
CA SER A 71 3.29 18.21 -29.30
C SER A 71 4.32 17.27 -28.64
N ILE A 72 4.17 16.98 -27.32
CA ILE A 72 5.00 16.02 -26.62
C ILE A 72 4.37 14.63 -26.77
N ARG A 73 5.16 13.64 -27.21
CA ARG A 73 4.71 12.27 -27.42
C ARG A 73 5.44 11.34 -26.47
N THR A 74 4.69 10.44 -25.83
CA THR A 74 5.26 9.32 -25.06
C THR A 74 5.87 8.27 -26.00
N ARG A 75 6.98 7.67 -25.55
CA ARG A 75 7.57 6.47 -26.17
C ARG A 75 7.01 5.21 -25.53
N MET A 76 6.57 5.31 -24.28
CA MET A 76 5.93 4.21 -23.55
C MET A 76 4.56 3.91 -24.17
N ARG A 77 4.40 2.69 -24.67
CA ARG A 77 3.18 2.28 -25.40
C ARG A 77 2.42 1.22 -24.62
N GLU A 78 1.10 1.36 -24.64
CA GLU A 78 0.17 0.36 -24.16
C GLU A 78 -0.36 -0.46 -25.34
N ASN A 79 -0.40 -1.79 -25.21
CA ASN A 79 -1.25 -2.66 -26.01
C ASN A 79 -2.61 -2.77 -25.30
N LYS A 80 -3.62 -2.07 -25.82
CA LYS A 80 -4.96 -2.02 -25.21
C LYS A 80 -5.64 -3.39 -25.16
N GLU A 81 -5.36 -4.26 -26.09
CA GLU A 81 -5.93 -5.62 -26.11
C GLU A 81 -5.36 -6.45 -24.95
N ASN A 82 -4.04 -6.46 -24.77
CA ASN A 82 -3.38 -7.18 -23.68
C ASN A 82 -3.85 -6.68 -22.31
N THR A 83 -3.86 -5.37 -22.10
CA THR A 83 -4.30 -4.80 -20.82
C THR A 83 -5.80 -5.01 -20.58
N THR A 84 -6.64 -4.95 -21.60
CA THR A 84 -8.08 -5.26 -21.46
C THR A 84 -8.28 -6.72 -21.09
N ARG A 85 -7.54 -7.66 -21.71
CA ARG A 85 -7.58 -9.09 -21.37
C ARG A 85 -7.15 -9.33 -19.93
N PHE A 86 -6.08 -8.67 -19.49
CA PHE A 86 -5.62 -8.73 -18.10
C PHE A 86 -6.70 -8.25 -17.11
N PHE A 87 -7.29 -7.07 -17.33
CA PHE A 87 -8.33 -6.54 -16.44
C PHE A 87 -9.60 -7.41 -16.43
N THR A 88 -9.99 -7.95 -17.58
CA THR A 88 -11.12 -8.90 -17.66
C THR A 88 -10.83 -10.14 -16.82
N HIS A 89 -9.65 -10.74 -17.00
CA HIS A 89 -9.25 -11.92 -16.25
C HIS A 89 -9.17 -11.63 -14.74
N PHE A 90 -8.59 -10.50 -14.34
CA PHE A 90 -8.50 -10.10 -12.93
C PHE A 90 -9.90 -9.89 -12.31
N TYR A 91 -10.81 -9.26 -13.04
CA TYR A 91 -12.21 -9.10 -12.62
C TYR A 91 -12.90 -10.46 -12.41
N GLU A 92 -12.68 -11.41 -13.31
CA GLU A 92 -13.25 -12.76 -13.18
C GLU A 92 -12.65 -13.53 -12.01
N LEU A 93 -11.35 -13.39 -11.76
CA LEU A 93 -10.68 -13.95 -10.58
C LEU A 93 -11.22 -13.36 -9.29
N LEU A 94 -11.42 -12.04 -9.22
CA LEU A 94 -12.05 -11.38 -8.07
C LEU A 94 -13.45 -11.93 -7.80
N ARG A 95 -14.29 -12.01 -8.84
CA ARG A 95 -15.65 -12.56 -8.71
C ARG A 95 -15.66 -14.00 -8.23
N LYS A 96 -14.74 -14.81 -8.78
CA LYS A 96 -14.62 -16.22 -8.36
C LYS A 96 -14.14 -16.31 -6.92
N ALA A 97 -13.12 -15.57 -6.53
CA ALA A 97 -12.61 -15.56 -5.17
C ALA A 97 -13.68 -15.10 -4.17
N GLU A 98 -14.41 -14.02 -4.49
CA GLU A 98 -15.53 -13.54 -3.70
C GLU A 98 -16.61 -14.61 -3.53
N TYR A 99 -17.01 -15.30 -4.61
CA TYR A 99 -17.99 -16.38 -4.56
C TYR A 99 -17.51 -17.56 -3.71
N ASP A 100 -16.26 -18.00 -3.88
CA ASP A 100 -15.68 -19.13 -3.16
C ASP A 100 -15.61 -18.84 -1.65
N ILE A 101 -15.19 -17.64 -1.27
CA ILE A 101 -15.12 -17.19 0.13
C ILE A 101 -16.54 -17.07 0.71
N TYR A 102 -17.46 -16.43 0.00
CA TYR A 102 -18.85 -16.30 0.42
C TYR A 102 -19.49 -17.67 0.68
N LYS A 103 -19.36 -18.62 -0.26
CA LYS A 103 -19.95 -19.95 -0.12
C LYS A 103 -19.43 -20.69 1.11
N GLN A 104 -18.14 -20.52 1.44
CA GLN A 104 -17.54 -21.15 2.62
C GLN A 104 -18.15 -20.56 3.92
N PHE A 105 -18.42 -19.25 3.95
CA PHE A 105 -19.05 -18.61 5.11
C PHE A 105 -20.52 -18.98 5.25
N ALA A 106 -21.27 -19.07 4.15
CA ALA A 106 -22.67 -19.49 4.16
C ALA A 106 -22.85 -20.91 4.73
N VAL A 107 -21.98 -21.85 4.32
CA VAL A 107 -22.05 -23.25 4.80
C VAL A 107 -21.77 -23.38 6.30
N LEU A 108 -20.85 -22.56 6.84
CA LEU A 108 -20.53 -22.58 8.28
C LEU A 108 -21.71 -22.13 9.15
N ASN A 109 -22.62 -21.32 8.62
CA ASN A 109 -23.73 -20.72 9.36
C ASN A 109 -25.06 -21.46 9.23
N GLU A 110 -25.21 -22.42 8.32
CA GLU A 110 -26.41 -23.28 8.22
C GLU A 110 -26.66 -24.13 9.49
N GLY A 111 -25.66 -24.30 10.35
CA GLY A 111 -25.77 -24.98 11.66
C GLY A 111 -26.31 -24.10 12.80
N THR A 112 -26.38 -22.78 12.63
CA THR A 112 -26.88 -21.83 13.65
C THR A 112 -28.28 -21.34 13.29
N ARG A 113 -29.27 -21.60 14.16
CA ARG A 113 -30.70 -21.28 13.97
C ARG A 113 -31.04 -19.79 13.81
N ASN A 114 -30.10 -18.89 13.82
CA ASN A 114 -30.29 -17.45 13.63
C ASN A 114 -29.56 -17.00 12.36
N GLY A 115 -30.19 -17.16 11.23
CA GLY A 115 -29.85 -16.87 9.85
C GLY A 115 -29.03 -15.60 9.49
N GLY A 116 -27.88 -15.40 10.09
CA GLY A 116 -26.92 -14.37 9.73
C GLY A 116 -25.67 -15.01 9.14
N GLU A 117 -25.35 -14.68 7.90
CA GLU A 117 -24.16 -15.11 7.15
C GLU A 117 -22.96 -14.24 7.54
N GLU A 118 -22.55 -14.27 8.81
CA GLU A 118 -21.44 -13.46 9.33
C GLU A 118 -20.16 -14.32 9.47
N LEU A 119 -19.02 -13.73 9.10
CA LEU A 119 -17.71 -14.31 9.36
C LEU A 119 -17.49 -14.44 10.86
N SER A 120 -17.25 -15.66 11.36
CA SER A 120 -16.96 -15.89 12.76
C SER A 120 -15.66 -15.22 13.19
N TYR A 121 -15.66 -14.63 14.38
CA TYR A 121 -14.50 -13.96 14.96
C TYR A 121 -14.39 -14.26 16.44
N GLU A 122 -13.17 -14.10 16.95
CA GLU A 122 -12.88 -14.08 18.38
C GLU A 122 -12.40 -12.68 18.75
N MET A 123 -12.87 -12.13 19.85
CA MET A 123 -12.46 -10.83 20.35
C MET A 123 -12.01 -10.92 21.80
N SER A 124 -10.85 -10.35 22.10
CA SER A 124 -10.29 -10.23 23.44
C SER A 124 -9.95 -8.78 23.77
N GLU A 125 -10.20 -8.39 25.01
CA GLU A 125 -9.72 -7.13 25.58
C GLU A 125 -8.24 -7.26 25.95
N VAL A 126 -7.44 -6.28 25.59
CA VAL A 126 -6.01 -6.21 25.92
C VAL A 126 -5.85 -5.46 27.24
N ARG A 127 -5.68 -6.21 28.34
CA ARG A 127 -5.43 -5.66 29.68
C ARG A 127 -3.94 -5.54 29.98
N ASN A 128 -3.16 -6.45 29.41
CA ASN A 128 -1.71 -6.46 29.49
C ASN A 128 -1.15 -6.85 28.12
N SER A 129 -0.62 -5.88 27.39
CA SER A 129 -0.11 -6.10 26.04
C SER A 129 0.97 -7.18 25.95
N ALA A 130 1.72 -7.41 27.03
CA ALA A 130 2.74 -8.46 27.07
C ALA A 130 2.16 -9.88 27.09
N ASN A 131 0.91 -10.06 27.54
CA ASN A 131 0.27 -11.37 27.68
C ASN A 131 -0.92 -11.58 26.76
N ASP A 132 -1.63 -10.49 26.43
CA ASP A 132 -2.93 -10.56 25.75
C ASP A 132 -2.84 -10.27 24.24
N LEU A 133 -1.73 -9.68 23.79
CA LEU A 133 -1.46 -9.48 22.36
C LEU A 133 -0.78 -10.71 21.76
N PRO A 134 -1.12 -11.09 20.53
CA PRO A 134 -0.31 -12.03 19.79
C PRO A 134 1.07 -11.40 19.54
N HIS A 135 2.12 -12.22 19.72
CA HIS A 135 3.51 -11.77 19.54
C HIS A 135 4.08 -12.29 18.22
N PRO A 136 4.11 -11.47 17.15
CA PRO A 136 4.81 -11.83 15.92
C PRO A 136 6.28 -12.12 16.21
N ARG A 137 6.80 -13.21 15.64
CA ARG A 137 8.24 -13.54 15.72
C ARG A 137 9.10 -12.40 15.16
N LEU A 138 8.63 -11.83 14.03
CA LEU A 138 9.28 -10.69 13.38
C LEU A 138 9.48 -9.52 14.33
N LEU A 139 8.48 -9.18 15.15
CA LEU A 139 8.61 -8.12 16.15
C LEU A 139 9.54 -8.51 17.28
N SER A 140 9.43 -9.74 17.78
CA SER A 140 10.22 -10.22 18.91
C SER A 140 11.71 -10.24 18.57
N GLU A 141 12.09 -10.65 17.36
CA GLU A 141 13.47 -10.69 16.88
C GLU A 141 14.06 -9.29 16.72
N LEU A 142 13.31 -8.36 16.12
CA LEU A 142 13.71 -6.95 15.98
C LEU A 142 13.96 -6.29 17.34
N TYR A 143 13.16 -6.65 18.36
CA TYR A 143 13.29 -6.07 19.71
C TYR A 143 14.40 -6.68 20.54
N GLN A 144 14.67 -7.97 20.41
CA GLN A 144 15.84 -8.58 21.04
C GLN A 144 17.15 -8.00 20.52
N GLU A 145 17.18 -7.65 19.23
CA GLU A 145 18.31 -6.94 18.64
C GLU A 145 18.42 -5.51 19.18
N TYR A 146 17.28 -4.87 19.37
CA TYR A 146 17.18 -3.53 19.95
C TYR A 146 17.69 -3.47 21.40
N GLU A 147 17.19 -4.36 22.26
CA GLU A 147 17.57 -4.40 23.68
C GLU A 147 19.06 -4.72 23.86
N ARG A 148 19.67 -5.46 22.92
CA ARG A 148 21.10 -5.75 22.90
C ARG A 148 21.97 -4.56 22.48
N ASN A 149 21.48 -3.71 21.60
CA ASN A 149 22.24 -2.63 20.99
C ASN A 149 22.05 -1.26 21.65
N VAL A 150 21.11 -1.10 22.61
CA VAL A 150 20.95 0.14 23.37
C VAL A 150 21.78 0.10 24.65
N PRO A 151 22.83 0.92 24.80
CA PRO A 151 23.57 1.02 26.04
C PRO A 151 22.68 1.57 27.15
N GLY A 152 22.36 0.76 28.16
CA GLY A 152 22.00 1.05 29.56
C GLY A 152 21.14 2.26 29.99
N ARG A 153 20.74 3.18 29.12
CA ARG A 153 20.09 4.45 29.49
C ARG A 153 18.57 4.40 29.68
N TYR A 154 17.88 3.34 29.26
CA TYR A 154 16.40 3.25 29.32
C TYR A 154 15.86 2.30 30.39
N ARG A 155 16.68 1.87 31.37
CA ARG A 155 16.16 1.14 32.54
C ARG A 155 15.71 2.14 33.63
N GLY A 156 14.55 2.69 33.44
CA GLY A 156 13.83 3.42 34.52
C GLY A 156 13.82 4.91 34.31
N ASN A 157 12.79 5.38 33.64
CA ASN A 157 12.04 6.54 34.11
C ASN A 157 10.70 6.61 33.35
N ALA A 158 9.66 6.78 34.15
CA ALA A 158 8.30 7.01 33.68
C ALA A 158 8.25 8.20 32.70
N VAL A 159 7.41 8.06 31.70
CA VAL A 159 7.02 9.07 30.74
C VAL A 159 6.83 10.43 31.44
N ARG A 160 7.71 11.37 31.18
CA ARG A 160 7.39 12.78 31.38
C ARG A 160 6.70 13.26 30.12
N SER A 161 5.43 13.60 30.26
CA SER A 161 4.65 14.36 29.31
C SER A 161 5.24 15.77 29.19
N ASN A 162 6.05 16.00 28.18
CA ASN A 162 6.30 17.33 27.65
C ASN A 162 6.39 17.19 26.14
N ASP A 163 5.60 18.03 25.46
CA ASP A 163 5.52 18.18 24.00
C ASP A 163 6.77 18.92 23.47
N ASP A 164 7.95 18.42 23.74
CA ASP A 164 9.18 18.98 23.21
C ASP A 164 9.80 17.94 22.27
N ASP A 165 9.90 18.35 21.01
CA ASP A 165 10.48 17.65 19.87
C ASP A 165 12.00 17.45 20.07
N ASP A 166 12.40 16.44 20.84
CA ASP A 166 13.81 16.02 20.91
C ASP A 166 14.07 14.95 19.84
N ASP A 167 14.42 15.42 18.64
CA ASP A 167 14.84 14.60 17.47
C ASP A 167 16.27 14.01 17.61
N ASP A 168 16.95 14.18 18.75
CA ASP A 168 18.40 13.90 18.89
C ASP A 168 18.76 12.45 19.27
N ASP A 169 17.80 11.52 19.43
CA ASP A 169 18.09 10.12 19.81
C ASP A 169 18.12 9.11 18.64
N ASP A 170 18.15 9.56 17.41
CA ASP A 170 17.93 8.74 16.22
C ASP A 170 19.16 8.00 15.67
N ASP A 171 20.38 8.25 16.18
CA ASP A 171 21.61 7.65 15.63
C ASP A 171 21.75 6.13 15.91
N ALA A 172 21.06 5.59 16.91
CA ALA A 172 20.99 4.15 17.18
C ALA A 172 19.84 3.44 16.43
N ALA A 173 18.97 4.22 15.77
CA ALA A 173 17.71 3.76 15.16
C ALA A 173 17.83 3.45 13.65
N LYS A 174 18.98 3.62 13.05
CA LYS A 174 19.22 3.69 11.59
C LYS A 174 18.79 2.49 10.75
N HIS A 175 18.36 1.37 11.33
CA HIS A 175 18.04 0.15 10.56
C HIS A 175 16.77 -0.56 11.02
N ARG A 176 15.70 0.18 11.44
CA ARG A 176 14.52 -0.45 12.02
C ARG A 176 13.31 -0.36 11.10
N TYR A 177 12.77 -1.53 10.77
CA TYR A 177 11.55 -1.64 9.98
C TYR A 177 10.32 -1.04 10.67
N ILE A 178 10.25 -1.06 12.02
CA ILE A 178 9.19 -0.42 12.80
C ILE A 178 9.78 0.66 13.68
N PRO A 179 9.37 1.93 13.54
CA PRO A 179 9.82 3.01 14.39
C PRO A 179 9.51 2.75 15.86
N TYR A 180 10.45 3.05 16.77
CA TYR A 180 10.32 2.78 18.20
C TYR A 180 9.09 3.43 18.83
N LYS A 181 8.79 4.68 18.44
CA LYS A 181 7.59 5.41 18.89
C LYS A 181 6.31 4.61 18.58
N ILE A 182 6.21 4.01 17.40
CA ILE A 182 5.05 3.19 17.02
C ILE A 182 4.99 1.90 17.83
N TYR A 183 6.12 1.27 18.08
CA TYR A 183 6.18 0.09 18.91
C TYR A 183 5.75 0.35 20.36
N CYS A 184 6.28 1.40 20.99
CA CYS A 184 5.85 1.78 22.32
C CYS A 184 4.35 2.03 22.37
N TYR A 185 3.82 2.74 21.38
CA TYR A 185 2.39 3.01 21.27
C TYR A 185 1.57 1.70 21.15
N ILE A 186 1.99 0.74 20.33
CA ILE A 186 1.34 -0.57 20.22
C ILE A 186 1.30 -1.25 21.60
N ARG A 187 2.39 -1.24 22.34
CA ARG A 187 2.47 -1.86 23.67
C ARG A 187 1.62 -1.17 24.73
N GLU A 188 1.51 0.14 24.66
CA GLU A 188 0.88 0.94 25.71
C GLU A 188 -0.61 1.21 25.48
N LYS A 189 -1.04 1.23 24.20
CA LYS A 189 -2.36 1.76 23.80
C LYS A 189 -3.26 0.75 23.11
N SER A 190 -2.83 -0.50 22.93
CA SER A 190 -3.72 -1.53 22.36
C SER A 190 -4.89 -1.83 23.30
N GLU A 191 -6.12 -1.88 22.76
CA GLU A 191 -7.34 -2.09 23.54
C GLU A 191 -8.05 -3.42 23.25
N TYR A 192 -8.20 -3.78 22.00
CA TYR A 192 -8.84 -5.03 21.59
C TYR A 192 -8.03 -5.73 20.51
N CYS A 193 -8.08 -7.07 20.54
CA CYS A 193 -7.60 -7.93 19.47
C CYS A 193 -8.79 -8.71 18.90
N ILE A 194 -9.08 -8.50 17.60
CA ILE A 194 -10.13 -9.20 16.87
C ILE A 194 -9.45 -10.20 15.94
N ARG A 195 -9.70 -11.48 16.17
CA ARG A 195 -9.10 -12.58 15.41
C ARG A 195 -10.11 -13.19 14.45
N PHE A 196 -9.70 -13.34 13.20
CA PHE A 196 -10.39 -14.14 12.18
C PHE A 196 -9.47 -15.25 11.72
N GLN A 197 -10.01 -16.45 11.55
CA GLN A 197 -9.23 -17.58 11.04
C GLN A 197 -10.01 -18.31 9.98
N HIS A 198 -9.36 -18.61 8.86
CA HIS A 198 -10.00 -19.33 7.77
C HIS A 198 -8.99 -20.12 6.93
N THR A 199 -9.44 -21.27 6.41
CA THR A 199 -8.65 -22.07 5.48
C THR A 199 -9.06 -21.75 4.05
N VAL A 200 -8.12 -21.22 3.27
CA VAL A 200 -8.34 -20.86 1.87
C VAL A 200 -7.38 -21.67 1.01
N ARG A 201 -7.88 -22.44 0.06
CA ARG A 201 -7.07 -23.28 -0.83
C ARG A 201 -6.07 -24.20 -0.12
N GLY A 202 -6.47 -24.77 1.02
CA GLY A 202 -5.63 -25.65 1.83
C GLY A 202 -4.59 -24.95 2.69
N ARG A 203 -4.50 -23.62 2.66
CA ARG A 203 -3.64 -22.81 3.52
C ARG A 203 -4.43 -22.21 4.67
N LEU A 204 -3.84 -22.20 5.85
CA LEU A 204 -4.47 -21.64 7.06
C LEU A 204 -4.03 -20.19 7.24
N PHE A 205 -4.98 -19.26 7.21
CA PHE A 205 -4.76 -17.84 7.43
C PHE A 205 -5.39 -17.38 8.73
N THR A 206 -4.63 -16.67 9.56
CA THR A 206 -5.12 -16.04 10.78
C THR A 206 -4.88 -14.55 10.70
N LEU A 207 -5.94 -13.76 10.84
CA LEU A 207 -5.90 -12.30 10.82
C LEU A 207 -6.10 -11.80 12.25
N TYR A 208 -5.26 -10.89 12.68
CA TYR A 208 -5.37 -10.18 13.95
C TYR A 208 -5.50 -8.68 13.68
N PHE A 209 -6.67 -8.11 14.00
CA PHE A 209 -6.85 -6.66 13.99
C PHE A 209 -6.73 -6.14 15.42
N ILE A 210 -5.70 -5.35 15.68
CA ILE A 210 -5.43 -4.73 16.96
C ILE A 210 -5.91 -3.29 16.89
N THR A 211 -6.81 -2.91 17.81
CA THR A 211 -7.44 -1.60 17.86
C THR A 211 -6.83 -0.71 18.95
N PHE A 212 -7.06 0.59 18.82
CA PHE A 212 -6.52 1.64 19.68
C PHE A 212 -7.62 2.64 20.05
N PRO A 213 -7.46 3.47 21.12
CA PRO A 213 -8.47 4.45 21.53
C PRO A 213 -8.99 5.34 20.39
N GLU A 214 -8.09 5.77 19.52
CA GLU A 214 -8.43 6.62 18.38
C GLU A 214 -9.15 5.87 17.25
N SER A 215 -9.16 4.53 17.30
CA SER A 215 -9.92 3.69 16.36
C SER A 215 -11.41 3.65 16.68
N HIS A 216 -11.84 4.10 17.86
CA HIS A 216 -13.22 4.03 18.31
C HIS A 216 -13.98 5.32 18.02
N VAL A 217 -15.20 5.17 17.54
CA VAL A 217 -16.11 6.31 17.38
C VAL A 217 -16.64 6.72 18.74
N SER A 218 -16.51 7.99 19.05
CA SER A 218 -17.00 8.67 20.27
C SER A 218 -18.53 8.59 20.51
N LEU A 219 -19.25 7.62 19.95
CA LEU A 219 -20.70 7.47 20.11
C LEU A 219 -21.12 6.70 21.35
N CYS A 220 -20.26 5.84 21.88
CA CYS A 220 -20.53 5.12 23.13
C CYS A 220 -20.33 5.97 24.39
N ASN A 221 -19.77 7.17 24.29
CA ASN A 221 -19.48 8.04 25.44
C ASN A 221 -20.72 8.59 26.17
N LYS A 222 -21.96 8.21 25.78
CA LYS A 222 -23.19 8.67 26.45
C LYS A 222 -24.01 7.59 27.15
N LEU A 223 -23.67 6.33 27.03
CA LEU A 223 -24.42 5.24 27.65
C LEU A 223 -23.47 4.26 28.33
N SER A 224 -23.28 4.46 29.63
CA SER A 224 -22.72 3.55 30.64
C SER A 224 -21.38 2.87 30.34
N ALA A 225 -20.54 2.89 31.31
CA ALA A 225 -19.20 2.34 31.59
C ALA A 225 -18.95 0.84 31.28
N ALA A 226 -19.38 0.32 30.14
CA ALA A 226 -18.99 -0.99 29.64
C ALA A 226 -18.38 -0.79 28.26
N SER A 227 -17.06 -0.79 28.21
CA SER A 227 -16.23 -0.62 27.01
C SER A 227 -16.27 -1.88 26.13
N PHE A 228 -17.34 -2.06 25.36
CA PHE A 228 -17.37 -3.04 24.29
C PHE A 228 -17.41 -2.31 22.94
N LEU A 229 -16.61 -2.79 21.98
CA LEU A 229 -16.79 -2.43 20.57
C LEU A 229 -18.25 -2.67 20.18
N CYS A 230 -18.87 -1.69 19.56
CA CYS A 230 -20.25 -1.86 19.13
C CYS A 230 -20.31 -2.79 17.90
N LYS A 231 -21.47 -3.41 17.66
CA LYS A 231 -21.67 -4.33 16.52
C LYS A 231 -21.31 -3.69 15.18
N SER A 232 -21.50 -2.40 15.00
CA SER A 232 -21.16 -1.68 13.77
C SER A 232 -19.64 -1.57 13.54
N GLU A 233 -18.85 -1.45 14.60
CA GLU A 233 -17.38 -1.42 14.50
C GLU A 233 -16.84 -2.79 14.12
N ILE A 234 -17.37 -3.86 14.72
CA ILE A 234 -17.00 -5.24 14.37
C ILE A 234 -17.33 -5.53 12.90
N ALA A 235 -18.48 -5.06 12.38
CA ALA A 235 -18.85 -5.25 10.99
C ALA A 235 -17.83 -4.64 10.00
N VAL A 236 -17.15 -3.55 10.38
CA VAL A 236 -16.06 -2.97 9.58
C VAL A 236 -14.88 -3.94 9.50
N TYR A 237 -14.46 -4.53 10.63
CA TYR A 237 -13.37 -5.51 10.64
C TYR A 237 -13.74 -6.81 9.93
N GLN A 238 -15.02 -7.23 9.96
CA GLN A 238 -15.51 -8.36 9.16
C GLN A 238 -15.38 -8.07 7.65
N LEU A 239 -15.72 -6.84 7.22
CA LEU A 239 -15.54 -6.42 5.82
C LEU A 239 -14.04 -6.37 5.43
N TYR A 240 -13.18 -5.90 6.31
CA TYR A 240 -11.73 -5.93 6.09
C TYR A 240 -11.20 -7.35 5.97
N ALA A 241 -11.59 -8.23 6.87
CA ALA A 241 -11.21 -9.64 6.82
C ALA A 241 -11.70 -10.33 5.53
N TYR A 242 -12.95 -10.05 5.11
CA TYR A 242 -13.50 -10.56 3.86
C TYR A 242 -12.66 -10.12 2.66
N LYS A 243 -12.30 -8.85 2.57
CA LYS A 243 -11.46 -8.28 1.53
C LYS A 243 -10.05 -8.91 1.51
N VAL A 244 -9.46 -9.12 2.70
CA VAL A 244 -8.18 -9.78 2.88
C VAL A 244 -8.24 -11.23 2.39
N PHE A 245 -9.25 -12.01 2.77
CA PHE A 245 -9.39 -13.42 2.33
C PHE A 245 -9.61 -13.55 0.83
N ILE A 246 -10.31 -12.61 0.19
CA ILE A 246 -10.46 -12.59 -1.27
C ILE A 246 -9.09 -12.42 -1.93
N TRP A 247 -8.28 -11.45 -1.49
CA TRP A 247 -6.93 -11.28 -2.01
C TRP A 247 -6.04 -12.50 -1.74
N LEU A 248 -6.07 -13.05 -0.52
CA LEU A 248 -5.34 -14.28 -0.18
C LEU A 248 -5.75 -15.46 -1.07
N SER A 249 -7.03 -15.59 -1.42
CA SER A 249 -7.50 -16.62 -2.36
C SER A 249 -6.90 -16.43 -3.76
N MET A 250 -6.69 -15.18 -4.19
CA MET A 250 -6.10 -14.88 -5.49
C MET A 250 -4.59 -15.10 -5.50
N VAL A 251 -3.86 -14.52 -4.55
CA VAL A 251 -2.39 -14.60 -4.51
C VAL A 251 -1.91 -16.02 -4.26
N SER A 252 -2.65 -16.82 -3.49
CA SER A 252 -2.36 -18.26 -3.27
C SER A 252 -2.34 -19.08 -4.56
N GLN A 253 -3.03 -18.64 -5.62
CA GLN A 253 -3.03 -19.33 -6.92
C GLN A 253 -1.76 -19.06 -7.72
N MET A 254 -1.05 -17.99 -7.39
CA MET A 254 0.15 -17.54 -8.10
C MET A 254 1.43 -18.03 -7.44
N SER A 255 1.35 -18.56 -6.20
CA SER A 255 2.46 -18.93 -5.35
C SER A 255 2.67 -20.44 -5.28
N ASP A 256 3.89 -20.85 -5.02
CA ASP A 256 4.23 -22.24 -4.73
C ASP A 256 3.57 -22.70 -3.43
N VAL A 257 3.21 -23.98 -3.33
CA VAL A 257 2.41 -24.52 -2.22
C VAL A 257 3.14 -24.39 -0.87
N GLU A 258 4.46 -24.39 -0.90
CA GLU A 258 5.30 -24.33 0.30
C GLU A 258 5.33 -22.94 0.94
N CYS A 259 5.14 -21.88 0.16
CA CYS A 259 5.08 -20.52 0.71
C CYS A 259 3.76 -20.29 1.43
N SER A 260 3.83 -19.90 2.69
CA SER A 260 2.65 -19.55 3.50
C SER A 260 1.56 -20.63 3.58
N GLU A 261 1.97 -21.88 3.85
CA GLU A 261 1.03 -22.96 4.21
C GLU A 261 0.20 -22.54 5.44
N LYS A 262 0.84 -21.84 6.39
CA LYS A 262 0.21 -21.06 7.45
C LYS A 262 0.70 -19.62 7.39
N LEU A 263 -0.20 -18.67 7.53
CA LEU A 263 0.15 -17.26 7.54
C LEU A 263 -0.62 -16.53 8.63
N ASP A 264 0.12 -15.93 9.55
CA ASP A 264 -0.41 -15.06 10.59
C ASP A 264 -0.20 -13.59 10.17
N ILE A 265 -1.29 -12.81 10.16
CA ILE A 265 -1.30 -11.43 9.65
C ILE A 265 -1.75 -10.50 10.76
N TYR A 266 -0.90 -9.55 11.12
CA TYR A 266 -1.11 -8.62 12.22
C TYR A 266 -1.34 -7.22 11.67
N PHE A 267 -2.55 -6.69 11.87
CA PHE A 267 -2.94 -5.33 11.53
C PHE A 267 -3.02 -4.49 12.79
N TYR A 268 -1.95 -3.80 13.13
CA TYR A 268 -1.95 -2.77 14.16
C TYR A 268 -2.46 -1.47 13.55
N MET A 269 -3.75 -1.16 13.76
CA MET A 269 -4.43 -0.01 13.16
C MET A 269 -4.09 1.29 13.89
N THR A 270 -2.78 1.59 14.03
CA THR A 270 -2.31 2.79 14.72
C THR A 270 -2.62 4.07 13.93
N PRO A 271 -2.79 5.24 14.61
CA PRO A 271 -3.14 6.50 13.96
C PRO A 271 -1.96 7.20 13.27
N PHE A 272 -0.76 6.66 13.35
CA PHE A 272 0.42 7.32 12.80
C PHE A 272 0.36 7.44 11.28
N LYS A 273 0.57 8.67 10.78
CA LYS A 273 0.60 8.98 9.35
C LYS A 273 2.04 9.11 8.86
N LYS A 274 2.28 8.80 7.59
CA LYS A 274 3.55 9.04 6.92
C LYS A 274 3.66 10.52 6.54
N THR A 275 4.64 11.20 7.05
CA THR A 275 4.88 12.62 6.78
C THR A 275 6.34 12.89 6.43
N ILE A 276 6.62 13.96 5.71
CA ILE A 276 7.99 14.42 5.52
C ILE A 276 8.63 14.76 6.87
N PRO A 277 9.97 14.67 7.01
CA PRO A 277 10.68 15.14 8.19
C PRO A 277 10.33 16.58 8.54
N SER A 278 10.24 16.91 9.82
CA SER A 278 10.15 18.30 10.29
C SER A 278 11.52 18.99 10.07
N VAL A 279 11.49 20.17 9.48
CA VAL A 279 12.71 20.97 9.32
C VAL A 279 13.06 21.55 10.69
N SER A 280 14.26 21.26 11.23
CA SER A 280 14.75 21.87 12.45
C SER A 280 14.79 23.40 12.33
N VAL A 281 14.44 24.09 13.42
CA VAL A 281 14.32 25.56 13.48
C VAL A 281 15.67 26.27 13.26
N ASP A 282 16.78 25.56 13.44
CA ASP A 282 18.14 26.12 13.43
C ASP A 282 18.76 26.31 12.04
N GLY A 283 18.00 26.06 10.98
CA GLY A 283 18.41 26.43 9.61
C GLY A 283 19.58 25.63 9.02
N ASP A 284 20.16 24.71 9.77
CA ASP A 284 21.17 23.80 9.26
C ASP A 284 20.43 22.69 8.48
N ARG A 285 20.38 22.86 7.16
CA ARG A 285 19.85 21.88 6.24
C ARG A 285 20.89 20.79 6.02
N ASP A 286 21.22 20.05 7.05
CA ASP A 286 21.68 18.69 6.83
C ASP A 286 20.52 17.96 6.12
N ALA A 287 20.82 17.35 4.96
CA ALA A 287 19.80 16.81 4.09
C ALA A 287 18.86 15.92 4.90
N ALA A 288 17.58 16.28 4.94
CA ALA A 288 16.62 15.55 5.76
C ALA A 288 16.55 14.11 5.26
N ILE A 289 16.88 13.15 6.13
CA ILE A 289 16.92 11.73 5.78
C ILE A 289 15.52 11.15 5.83
N LEU A 290 15.08 10.53 4.75
CA LEU A 290 13.83 9.76 4.73
C LEU A 290 14.09 8.36 5.31
N SER A 291 13.55 8.11 6.49
CA SER A 291 13.71 6.87 7.27
C SER A 291 12.40 6.10 7.38
N ALA A 292 12.42 4.97 8.09
CA ALA A 292 11.27 4.08 8.28
C ALA A 292 10.04 4.80 8.87
N ILE A 293 10.21 5.82 9.72
CA ILE A 293 9.08 6.56 10.29
C ILE A 293 8.31 7.35 9.23
N HIS A 294 8.97 7.78 8.16
CA HIS A 294 8.39 8.57 7.09
C HIS A 294 7.78 7.71 5.97
N VAL A 295 8.26 6.46 5.81
CA VAL A 295 8.02 5.66 4.61
C VAL A 295 7.37 4.31 4.90
N ASN A 296 7.90 3.55 5.88
CA ASN A 296 7.51 2.16 6.09
C ASN A 296 6.16 2.04 6.82
N THR A 297 5.45 0.95 6.54
CA THR A 297 4.13 0.65 7.15
C THR A 297 3.96 -0.83 7.45
N GLY A 298 4.75 -1.71 6.84
CA GLY A 298 4.69 -3.14 7.02
C GLY A 298 6.04 -3.80 6.94
N LEU A 299 6.08 -5.10 7.23
CA LEU A 299 7.22 -5.99 7.03
C LEU A 299 6.76 -7.45 6.97
N THR A 300 7.52 -8.25 6.24
CA THR A 300 7.37 -9.71 6.13
C THR A 300 8.71 -10.37 5.82
N ARG A 301 8.73 -11.70 5.80
CA ARG A 301 9.81 -12.51 5.22
C ARG A 301 9.31 -13.24 3.98
N ASN A 302 10.23 -13.44 3.05
CA ASN A 302 9.93 -14.15 1.81
C ASN A 302 9.70 -15.66 2.07
N CYS A 303 8.62 -16.19 1.51
CA CYS A 303 8.37 -17.62 1.31
C CYS A 303 8.66 -18.53 2.53
N GLU A 304 8.27 -18.12 3.72
CA GLU A 304 8.29 -19.03 4.86
C GLU A 304 7.06 -19.95 4.82
N ARG A 305 7.22 -21.23 5.22
CA ARG A 305 6.12 -22.20 5.32
C ARG A 305 5.07 -21.77 6.35
N HIS A 306 5.52 -21.20 7.47
CA HIS A 306 4.72 -20.51 8.45
C HIS A 306 5.14 -19.05 8.47
N GLY A 307 4.54 -18.28 7.57
CA GLY A 307 4.86 -16.87 7.35
C GLY A 307 4.16 -15.94 8.33
N GLU A 308 4.67 -14.73 8.40
CA GLU A 308 4.08 -13.62 9.15
C GLU A 308 4.08 -12.35 8.29
N VAL A 309 2.99 -11.59 8.37
CA VAL A 309 2.90 -10.24 7.82
C VAL A 309 2.51 -9.30 8.95
N VAL A 310 3.24 -8.20 9.10
CA VAL A 310 2.94 -7.17 10.08
C VAL A 310 2.68 -5.85 9.36
N VAL A 311 1.51 -5.26 9.59
CA VAL A 311 1.15 -3.90 9.14
C VAL A 311 0.85 -3.07 10.38
N TYR A 312 1.53 -1.92 10.55
CA TYR A 312 1.49 -1.18 11.82
C TYR A 312 0.93 0.25 11.71
N ARG A 313 0.24 0.59 10.61
CA ARG A 313 -0.49 1.84 10.44
C ARG A 313 -1.85 1.59 9.81
N ALA A 314 -2.87 2.33 10.22
CA ALA A 314 -4.16 2.35 9.53
C ALA A 314 -4.04 3.05 8.15
N GLU A 315 -3.12 4.00 8.01
CA GLU A 315 -2.87 4.67 6.73
C GLU A 315 -2.34 3.67 5.70
N GLU A 316 -3.07 3.48 4.59
CA GLU A 316 -2.73 2.58 3.48
C GLU A 316 -2.60 1.08 3.86
N TRP A 317 -3.23 0.65 4.96
CA TRP A 317 -3.06 -0.70 5.52
C TRP A 317 -3.26 -1.81 4.50
N PHE A 318 -4.30 -1.69 3.64
CA PHE A 318 -4.64 -2.75 2.68
C PHE A 318 -3.64 -2.78 1.50
N LYS A 319 -3.23 -1.61 0.98
CA LYS A 319 -2.17 -1.54 -0.03
C LYS A 319 -0.86 -2.14 0.47
N VAL A 320 -0.49 -1.83 1.71
CA VAL A 320 0.72 -2.37 2.32
C VAL A 320 0.60 -3.88 2.54
N PHE A 321 -0.55 -4.36 2.99
CA PHE A 321 -0.80 -5.79 3.08
C PHE A 321 -0.63 -6.50 1.73
N ILE A 322 -1.10 -5.90 0.62
CA ILE A 322 -0.87 -6.44 -0.73
C ILE A 322 0.64 -6.47 -1.02
N HIS A 323 1.36 -5.39 -0.72
CA HIS A 323 2.81 -5.30 -0.91
C HIS A 323 3.55 -6.42 -0.16
N GLU A 324 3.34 -6.53 1.14
CA GLU A 324 3.98 -7.56 1.97
C GLU A 324 3.58 -8.99 1.52
N SER A 325 2.35 -9.18 1.08
CA SER A 325 1.91 -10.50 0.58
C SER A 325 2.60 -10.88 -0.74
N ILE A 326 2.93 -9.94 -1.61
CA ILE A 326 3.69 -10.22 -2.84
C ILE A 326 5.07 -10.80 -2.48
N HIS A 327 5.77 -10.22 -1.51
CA HIS A 327 7.02 -10.78 -0.99
C HIS A 327 6.79 -12.13 -0.33
N ASN A 328 5.86 -12.21 0.61
CA ASN A 328 5.61 -13.40 1.42
C ASN A 328 5.25 -14.63 0.56
N PHE A 329 4.52 -14.44 -0.53
CA PHE A 329 4.14 -15.48 -1.48
C PHE A 329 5.15 -15.70 -2.63
N ASN A 330 6.33 -15.07 -2.59
CA ASN A 330 7.39 -15.15 -3.62
C ASN A 330 6.87 -14.87 -5.04
N ILE A 331 6.12 -13.79 -5.17
CA ILE A 331 5.53 -13.34 -6.45
C ILE A 331 6.50 -12.44 -7.22
N ASP A 332 7.38 -11.75 -6.52
CA ASP A 332 8.44 -10.91 -7.05
C ASP A 332 9.74 -11.70 -7.36
N PHE A 333 10.88 -11.07 -7.26
CA PHE A 333 12.19 -11.66 -7.55
C PHE A 333 13.24 -11.32 -6.47
N ILE A 334 12.82 -11.28 -5.20
CA ILE A 334 13.69 -10.95 -4.06
C ILE A 334 14.93 -11.83 -3.97
N ASP A 335 14.83 -13.11 -4.38
CA ASP A 335 15.94 -14.07 -4.36
C ASP A 335 16.89 -13.96 -5.58
N SER A 336 16.62 -13.02 -6.51
CA SER A 336 17.43 -12.86 -7.72
C SER A 336 18.71 -12.07 -7.45
N ASP A 337 19.78 -12.40 -8.20
CA ASP A 337 21.02 -11.62 -8.18
C ASP A 337 20.82 -10.28 -8.91
N LEU A 338 20.89 -9.18 -8.18
CA LEU A 338 20.67 -7.83 -8.69
C LEU A 338 21.94 -7.10 -9.15
N ARG A 339 23.13 -7.72 -9.11
CA ARG A 339 24.41 -7.04 -9.41
C ARG A 339 24.44 -6.42 -10.80
N ASP A 340 24.11 -7.18 -11.83
CA ASP A 340 24.10 -6.70 -13.21
C ASP A 340 23.03 -5.60 -13.42
N ALA A 341 21.86 -5.77 -12.82
CA ALA A 341 20.79 -4.78 -12.86
C ALA A 341 21.24 -3.46 -12.20
N ASN A 342 21.84 -3.52 -11.02
CA ASN A 342 22.34 -2.34 -10.32
C ASN A 342 23.48 -1.65 -11.09
N GLU A 343 24.39 -2.41 -11.73
CA GLU A 343 25.41 -1.82 -12.58
C GLU A 343 24.81 -1.05 -13.76
N ARG A 344 23.78 -1.59 -14.40
CA ARG A 344 23.05 -0.92 -15.49
C ARG A 344 22.31 0.33 -15.01
N LEU A 345 21.65 0.26 -13.85
CA LEU A 345 20.99 1.41 -13.25
C LEU A 345 21.96 2.55 -12.95
N ARG A 346 23.17 2.25 -12.43
CA ARG A 346 24.21 3.27 -12.18
C ARG A 346 24.73 3.94 -13.44
N ARG A 347 24.56 3.33 -14.61
CA ARG A 347 24.86 3.98 -15.92
C ARG A 347 23.76 4.94 -16.36
N SER A 348 22.59 4.90 -15.74
CA SER A 348 21.41 5.70 -16.11
C SER A 348 20.98 6.68 -15.02
N PHE A 349 21.35 6.39 -13.78
CA PHE A 349 20.94 7.16 -12.60
C PHE A 349 22.13 7.41 -11.67
N CYS A 350 22.13 8.56 -11.02
CA CYS A 350 23.00 8.77 -9.88
C CYS A 350 22.46 8.01 -8.67
N ILE A 351 23.05 6.88 -8.34
CA ILE A 351 22.77 6.07 -7.14
C ILE A 351 23.99 6.20 -6.24
N PRO A 352 23.94 7.04 -5.19
CA PRO A 352 25.13 7.41 -4.41
C PRO A 352 25.64 6.30 -3.50
N HIS A 353 24.72 5.52 -2.93
CA HIS A 353 25.01 4.53 -1.89
C HIS A 353 24.28 3.22 -2.14
N GLY A 354 24.93 2.11 -1.82
CA GLY A 354 24.34 0.79 -1.83
C GLY A 354 23.79 0.31 -3.18
N ASP A 355 22.99 -0.73 -3.11
CA ASP A 355 22.26 -1.32 -4.22
C ASP A 355 20.78 -0.98 -4.10
N VAL A 356 20.14 -0.71 -5.24
CA VAL A 356 18.69 -0.53 -5.27
C VAL A 356 18.02 -1.89 -5.32
N LEU A 357 17.09 -2.13 -4.41
CA LEU A 357 16.28 -3.33 -4.38
C LEU A 357 15.15 -3.22 -5.41
N LEU A 358 15.42 -3.62 -6.66
CA LEU A 358 14.47 -3.47 -7.77
C LEU A 358 13.17 -4.25 -7.57
N PHE A 359 13.21 -5.36 -6.83
CA PHE A 359 12.00 -6.10 -6.49
C PHE A 359 11.03 -5.25 -5.66
N GLU A 360 11.52 -4.34 -4.83
CA GLU A 360 10.67 -3.40 -4.08
C GLU A 360 9.93 -2.43 -5.00
N ALA A 361 10.58 -1.94 -6.06
CA ALA A 361 9.91 -1.10 -7.05
C ALA A 361 8.83 -1.85 -7.83
N TYR A 362 9.09 -3.11 -8.18
CA TYR A 362 8.14 -4.00 -8.82
C TYR A 362 6.93 -4.28 -7.94
N THR A 363 7.19 -4.67 -6.69
CA THR A 363 6.19 -4.99 -5.68
C THR A 363 5.32 -3.78 -5.36
N GLU A 364 5.93 -2.59 -5.17
CA GLU A 364 5.19 -1.36 -4.90
C GLU A 364 4.30 -0.95 -6.09
N ALA A 365 4.79 -1.07 -7.33
CA ALA A 365 3.97 -0.78 -8.51
C ALA A 365 2.75 -1.71 -8.59
N TRP A 366 2.93 -3.02 -8.40
CA TRP A 366 1.81 -3.97 -8.37
C TRP A 366 0.88 -3.74 -7.19
N ALA A 367 1.40 -3.46 -6.00
CA ALA A 367 0.56 -3.19 -4.83
C ALA A 367 -0.38 -2.01 -5.07
N ARG A 368 0.09 -0.93 -5.70
CA ARG A 368 -0.73 0.23 -6.08
C ARG A 368 -1.79 -0.13 -7.12
N ILE A 369 -1.41 -0.87 -8.16
CA ILE A 369 -2.33 -1.29 -9.24
C ILE A 369 -3.41 -2.22 -8.68
N ILE A 370 -3.03 -3.24 -7.91
CA ILE A 370 -3.95 -4.22 -7.33
C ILE A 370 -4.88 -3.54 -6.32
N ASN A 371 -4.35 -2.66 -5.46
CA ASN A 371 -5.17 -1.88 -4.54
C ASN A 371 -6.24 -1.08 -5.30
N THR A 372 -5.86 -0.34 -6.35
CA THR A 372 -6.81 0.41 -7.17
C THR A 372 -7.88 -0.49 -7.81
N MET A 373 -7.49 -1.70 -8.27
CA MET A 373 -8.45 -2.65 -8.84
C MET A 373 -9.43 -3.19 -7.79
N ILE A 374 -8.94 -3.61 -6.62
CA ILE A 374 -9.77 -4.16 -5.56
C ILE A 374 -10.69 -3.08 -4.97
N GLU A 375 -10.16 -1.88 -4.70
CA GLU A 375 -10.97 -0.74 -4.22
C GLU A 375 -12.04 -0.35 -5.24
N THR A 376 -11.73 -0.38 -6.52
CA THR A 376 -12.74 -0.12 -7.58
C THR A 376 -13.81 -1.19 -7.59
N TYR A 377 -13.45 -2.46 -7.39
CA TYR A 377 -14.41 -3.57 -7.34
C TYR A 377 -15.39 -3.45 -6.17
N PHE A 378 -14.91 -2.99 -5.01
CA PHE A 378 -15.73 -2.83 -3.80
C PHE A 378 -16.40 -1.45 -3.66
N SER A 379 -16.04 -0.44 -4.47
CA SER A 379 -16.49 0.95 -4.29
C SER A 379 -17.92 1.25 -4.76
N GLY A 380 -18.68 0.30 -5.32
CA GLY A 380 -19.99 0.59 -5.87
C GLY A 380 -20.98 -0.57 -5.92
N ASN A 381 -22.26 -0.25 -6.12
CA ASN A 381 -23.28 -1.21 -6.49
C ASN A 381 -22.86 -1.92 -7.77
N GLU A 382 -22.92 -3.25 -7.78
CA GLU A 382 -22.61 -4.15 -8.90
C GLU A 382 -21.92 -3.52 -10.13
N ILE A 383 -20.60 -3.41 -10.05
CA ILE A 383 -19.85 -2.93 -11.20
C ILE A 383 -19.71 -4.09 -12.21
N ASN A 384 -20.23 -3.94 -13.42
CA ASN A 384 -19.96 -4.91 -14.48
C ASN A 384 -18.53 -4.79 -15.00
N CYS A 385 -18.04 -5.84 -15.68
CA CYS A 385 -16.67 -5.92 -16.16
C CYS A 385 -16.25 -4.71 -17.03
N ALA A 386 -17.11 -4.25 -17.92
CA ALA A 386 -16.80 -3.11 -18.80
C ALA A 386 -16.62 -1.81 -18.00
N ASN A 387 -17.51 -1.54 -17.05
CA ASN A 387 -17.38 -0.38 -16.15
C ASN A 387 -16.19 -0.51 -15.22
N PHE A 388 -15.91 -1.69 -14.69
CA PHE A 388 -14.72 -1.96 -13.90
C PHE A 388 -13.45 -1.56 -14.66
N ILE A 389 -13.28 -2.08 -15.89
CA ILE A 389 -12.12 -1.77 -16.73
C ILE A 389 -12.00 -0.26 -16.98
N ARG A 390 -13.12 0.40 -17.31
CA ARG A 390 -13.14 1.84 -17.58
C ARG A 390 -12.69 2.63 -16.35
N VAL A 391 -13.28 2.35 -15.18
CA VAL A 391 -12.97 3.08 -13.94
C VAL A 391 -11.55 2.82 -13.48
N VAL A 392 -11.06 1.56 -13.53
CA VAL A 392 -9.67 1.24 -13.18
C VAL A 392 -8.69 2.02 -14.06
N ARG A 393 -8.90 2.04 -15.39
CA ARG A 393 -8.05 2.80 -16.31
C ARG A 393 -8.04 4.30 -15.99
N GLU A 394 -9.21 4.87 -15.71
CA GLU A 394 -9.33 6.28 -15.33
C GLU A 394 -8.58 6.58 -14.03
N LYS A 395 -8.73 5.73 -13.00
CA LYS A 395 -8.04 5.88 -11.73
C LYS A 395 -6.52 5.75 -11.90
N LEU A 396 -6.02 4.70 -12.58
CA LEU A 396 -4.59 4.52 -12.81
C LEU A 396 -3.98 5.72 -13.56
N THR A 397 -4.69 6.26 -14.55
CA THR A 397 -4.24 7.44 -15.29
C THR A 397 -4.21 8.71 -14.41
N LYS A 398 -5.22 8.90 -13.56
CA LYS A 398 -5.26 10.05 -12.63
C LYS A 398 -4.19 9.94 -11.54
N ASN A 399 -4.00 8.73 -11.01
CA ASN A 399 -3.03 8.47 -9.95
C ASN A 399 -1.57 8.66 -10.44
N SER A 400 -1.30 8.55 -11.75
CA SER A 400 0.06 8.76 -12.29
C SER A 400 0.65 10.11 -11.87
N PHE A 401 -0.17 11.17 -11.89
CA PHE A 401 0.28 12.50 -11.50
C PHE A 401 0.61 12.60 -10.00
N PHE A 402 -0.17 11.92 -9.16
CA PHE A 402 0.12 11.81 -7.73
C PHE A 402 1.44 11.09 -7.45
N HIS A 403 1.70 9.97 -8.13
CA HIS A 403 2.94 9.23 -7.94
C HIS A 403 4.17 10.05 -8.35
N LEU A 404 4.08 10.81 -9.44
CA LEU A 404 5.16 11.72 -9.83
C LEU A 404 5.30 12.90 -8.87
N TYR A 405 4.21 13.40 -8.29
CA TYR A 405 4.29 14.41 -7.25
C TYR A 405 5.03 13.89 -6.01
N GLN A 406 4.78 12.65 -5.60
CA GLN A 406 5.49 12.04 -4.48
C GLN A 406 6.97 11.78 -4.80
N LEU A 407 7.30 11.38 -6.03
CA LEU A 407 8.68 11.28 -6.52
C LEU A 407 9.39 12.64 -6.40
N VAL A 408 8.82 13.69 -6.95
CA VAL A 408 9.41 15.04 -6.89
C VAL A 408 9.58 15.49 -5.44
N LYS A 409 8.58 15.26 -4.59
CA LYS A 409 8.64 15.62 -3.17
C LYS A 409 9.75 14.86 -2.43
N SER A 410 9.94 13.56 -2.69
CA SER A 410 11.03 12.82 -2.07
C SER A 410 12.42 13.38 -2.43
N LEU A 411 12.58 13.86 -3.66
CA LEU A 411 13.80 14.55 -4.08
C LEU A 411 13.92 15.96 -3.50
N ASP A 412 12.80 16.70 -3.40
CA ASP A 412 12.76 18.06 -2.84
C ASP A 412 13.15 18.09 -1.36
N VAL A 413 12.79 17.05 -0.59
CA VAL A 413 13.26 16.84 0.81
C VAL A 413 14.78 16.80 0.89
N MET A 414 15.45 16.23 -0.12
CA MET A 414 16.90 16.12 -0.22
C MET A 414 17.55 17.28 -0.99
N ASP A 415 16.77 18.34 -1.31
CA ASP A 415 17.18 19.47 -2.16
C ASP A 415 17.77 19.02 -3.51
N LEU A 416 17.11 18.02 -4.13
CA LEU A 416 17.47 17.44 -5.42
C LEU A 416 16.36 17.64 -6.45
N LYS A 417 16.77 17.69 -7.72
CA LYS A 417 15.87 17.65 -8.88
C LYS A 417 16.03 16.37 -9.66
N TYR A 418 14.98 15.98 -10.38
CA TYR A 418 14.99 14.77 -11.20
C TYR A 418 16.13 14.75 -12.23
N SER A 419 16.40 15.89 -12.87
CA SER A 419 17.51 16.01 -13.82
C SER A 419 18.88 15.75 -13.18
N GLN A 420 19.05 16.02 -11.88
CA GLN A 420 20.32 15.79 -11.19
C GLN A 420 20.58 14.32 -10.91
N ILE A 421 19.55 13.49 -10.86
CA ILE A 421 19.70 12.04 -10.68
C ILE A 421 19.67 11.27 -12.00
N THR A 422 19.20 11.85 -13.11
CA THR A 422 19.06 11.18 -14.42
C THR A 422 20.04 11.67 -15.49
N VAL A 423 20.64 12.84 -15.33
CA VAL A 423 21.63 13.40 -16.26
C VAL A 423 23.02 13.34 -15.60
N LEU A 424 23.81 12.32 -15.95
CA LEU A 424 25.08 11.97 -15.28
C LEU A 424 26.26 12.87 -15.70
N THR A 425 26.16 14.17 -15.44
CA THR A 425 27.33 15.06 -15.50
C THR A 425 28.17 14.96 -14.23
N ARG A 426 29.45 15.36 -14.29
CA ARG A 426 30.30 15.38 -13.09
C ARG A 426 29.71 16.26 -11.98
N GLU A 427 29.11 17.39 -12.34
CA GLU A 427 28.45 18.30 -11.42
C GLU A 427 27.24 17.66 -10.75
N ASN A 428 26.29 17.11 -11.53
CA ASN A 428 25.12 16.45 -11.01
C ASN A 428 25.46 15.27 -10.10
N MET A 429 26.45 14.46 -10.51
CA MET A 429 26.92 13.34 -9.68
C MET A 429 27.53 13.81 -8.35
N SER A 430 28.25 14.94 -8.36
CA SER A 430 28.80 15.54 -7.13
C SER A 430 27.67 16.04 -6.20
N VAL A 431 26.70 16.75 -6.75
CA VAL A 431 25.55 17.24 -5.99
C VAL A 431 24.72 16.10 -5.43
N CYS A 432 24.40 15.10 -6.25
CA CYS A 432 23.63 13.93 -5.84
C CYS A 432 24.32 13.17 -4.70
N ARG A 433 25.62 12.86 -4.83
CA ARG A 433 26.38 12.16 -3.77
C ARG A 433 26.45 12.92 -2.45
N LYS A 434 26.38 14.23 -2.50
CA LYS A 434 26.42 15.09 -1.30
C LYS A 434 25.05 15.18 -0.61
N ARG A 435 23.96 15.14 -1.40
CA ARG A 435 22.61 15.48 -0.90
C ARG A 435 21.68 14.28 -0.75
N TYR A 436 21.87 13.24 -1.59
CA TYR A 436 21.02 12.06 -1.51
C TYR A 436 21.32 11.25 -0.25
N ALA A 437 20.34 11.12 0.62
CA ALA A 437 20.42 10.30 1.81
C ALA A 437 19.09 9.58 2.06
N GLU A 438 19.13 8.26 2.21
CA GLU A 438 17.98 7.44 2.57
C GLU A 438 18.37 6.42 3.61
N ASP A 439 17.46 6.13 4.54
CA ASP A 439 17.61 5.10 5.58
C ASP A 439 16.55 3.99 5.41
N THR A 440 15.92 3.96 4.25
CA THR A 440 14.98 2.94 3.76
C THR A 440 14.94 3.00 2.23
N ASN A 441 14.24 2.08 1.56
CA ASN A 441 14.24 1.92 0.10
C ASN A 441 13.52 3.05 -0.68
N VAL A 442 13.83 4.32 -0.40
CA VAL A 442 13.19 5.49 -1.03
C VAL A 442 13.39 5.49 -2.54
N TYR A 443 14.61 5.11 -3.01
CA TYR A 443 14.90 5.04 -4.43
C TYR A 443 13.99 4.04 -5.15
N ALA A 444 13.78 2.88 -4.55
CA ALA A 444 12.89 1.85 -5.11
C ALA A 444 11.42 2.27 -5.04
N TYR A 445 10.95 2.75 -3.88
CA TYR A 445 9.52 3.05 -3.66
C TYR A 445 9.04 4.29 -4.39
N TYR A 446 9.77 5.43 -4.26
CA TYR A 446 9.29 6.71 -4.78
C TYR A 446 9.82 7.00 -6.16
N ILE A 447 11.08 6.69 -6.47
CA ILE A 447 11.65 7.01 -7.77
C ILE A 447 11.24 5.95 -8.79
N PHE A 448 11.68 4.71 -8.65
CA PHE A 448 11.36 3.66 -9.63
C PHE A 448 9.89 3.23 -9.57
N GLY A 449 9.35 3.00 -8.37
CA GLY A 449 7.94 2.70 -8.18
C GLY A 449 7.03 3.84 -8.66
N GLY A 450 7.46 5.10 -8.51
CA GLY A 450 6.78 6.27 -9.07
C GLY A 450 6.77 6.29 -10.59
N ILE A 451 7.91 6.01 -11.24
CA ILE A 451 8.03 5.92 -12.70
C ILE A 451 7.13 4.80 -13.24
N LEU A 452 7.21 3.59 -12.66
CA LEU A 452 6.38 2.45 -13.08
C LEU A 452 4.89 2.73 -12.91
N SER A 453 4.50 3.37 -11.79
CA SER A 453 3.10 3.73 -11.53
C SER A 453 2.60 4.84 -12.45
N ALA A 454 3.46 5.77 -12.87
CA ALA A 454 3.12 6.78 -13.87
C ALA A 454 2.81 6.14 -15.23
N PHE A 455 3.46 5.04 -15.54
CA PHE A 455 3.23 4.22 -16.73
C PHE A 455 2.55 2.88 -16.40
N ALA A 456 1.57 2.86 -15.49
CA ALA A 456 0.92 1.63 -15.03
C ALA A 456 0.39 0.76 -16.19
N LEU A 457 -0.27 1.35 -17.20
CA LEU A 457 -0.80 0.59 -18.34
C LEU A 457 0.30 -0.01 -19.25
N PRO A 458 1.34 0.74 -19.65
CA PRO A 458 2.53 0.17 -20.30
C PRO A 458 3.25 -0.89 -19.46
N PHE A 459 3.36 -0.69 -18.15
CA PHE A 459 3.97 -1.66 -17.24
C PHE A 459 3.16 -2.98 -17.18
N ILE A 460 1.84 -2.92 -17.06
CA ILE A 460 0.96 -4.11 -17.14
C ILE A 460 1.16 -4.82 -18.49
N CYS A 461 1.23 -4.07 -19.59
CA CYS A 461 1.45 -4.65 -20.90
C CYS A 461 2.80 -5.39 -20.97
N TRP A 462 3.86 -4.78 -20.45
CA TRP A 462 5.18 -5.42 -20.37
C TRP A 462 5.10 -6.71 -19.56
N CYS A 463 4.42 -6.70 -18.40
CA CYS A 463 4.23 -7.89 -17.57
C CYS A 463 3.43 -9.00 -18.30
N CYS A 464 2.44 -8.65 -19.13
CA CYS A 464 1.71 -9.63 -19.94
C CYS A 464 2.62 -10.40 -20.91
N ASP A 465 3.66 -9.75 -21.43
CA ASP A 465 4.56 -10.31 -22.45
C ASP A 465 5.77 -11.05 -21.82
N HIS A 466 6.16 -10.71 -20.57
CA HIS A 466 7.43 -11.13 -19.99
C HIS A 466 7.30 -12.04 -18.76
N ASN A 467 6.21 -11.91 -18.00
CA ASN A 467 6.01 -12.64 -16.76
C ASN A 467 5.44 -14.06 -16.96
N THR A 468 5.07 -14.70 -15.85
CA THR A 468 4.35 -15.98 -15.89
C THR A 468 2.91 -15.79 -16.37
N SER A 469 2.16 -16.87 -16.54
CA SER A 469 0.75 -16.83 -16.96
C SER A 469 -0.15 -16.03 -16.02
N SER A 470 0.26 -15.82 -14.77
CA SER A 470 -0.47 -14.97 -13.82
C SER A 470 -0.30 -13.48 -14.10
N VAL A 471 0.64 -13.07 -14.95
CA VAL A 471 1.03 -11.68 -15.26
C VAL A 471 1.69 -10.97 -14.08
N ILE A 472 1.19 -11.18 -12.86
CA ILE A 472 1.70 -10.52 -11.63
C ILE A 472 2.98 -11.21 -11.12
N ARG A 473 3.07 -12.55 -11.21
CA ARG A 473 4.25 -13.27 -10.75
C ARG A 473 5.40 -13.08 -11.73
N PHE A 474 6.49 -12.51 -11.25
CA PHE A 474 7.69 -12.26 -12.04
C PHE A 474 8.32 -13.58 -12.50
N LYS A 475 8.75 -13.64 -13.75
CA LYS A 475 9.51 -14.76 -14.26
C LYS A 475 10.98 -14.57 -13.90
N GLN A 476 11.42 -15.25 -12.86
CA GLN A 476 12.76 -15.10 -12.26
C GLN A 476 13.88 -15.66 -13.18
N THR A 477 14.22 -14.90 -14.22
CA THR A 477 15.35 -15.20 -15.12
C THR A 477 16.19 -13.94 -15.32
N ASN A 478 17.51 -14.11 -15.49
CA ASN A 478 18.42 -12.99 -15.74
C ASN A 478 18.02 -12.16 -16.96
N LYS A 479 17.49 -12.82 -18.01
CA LYS A 479 16.98 -12.13 -19.18
C LYS A 479 15.80 -11.21 -18.82
N ASN A 480 14.81 -11.73 -18.09
CA ASN A 480 13.63 -10.96 -17.71
C ASN A 480 14.00 -9.79 -16.77
N LEU A 481 14.92 -10.02 -15.84
CA LEU A 481 15.44 -8.98 -14.95
C LEU A 481 16.18 -7.88 -15.74
N SER A 482 16.99 -8.26 -16.73
CA SER A 482 17.67 -7.31 -17.62
C SER A 482 16.66 -6.47 -18.40
N GLU A 483 15.64 -7.08 -18.99
CA GLU A 483 14.58 -6.40 -19.76
C GLU A 483 13.70 -5.51 -18.86
N PHE A 484 13.46 -5.91 -17.61
CA PHE A 484 12.79 -5.06 -16.62
C PHE A 484 13.63 -3.83 -16.25
N THR A 485 14.94 -4.00 -16.11
CA THR A 485 15.85 -2.89 -15.85
C THR A 485 15.86 -1.91 -17.03
N ASP A 486 15.83 -2.41 -18.26
CA ASP A 486 15.74 -1.58 -19.47
C ASP A 486 14.41 -0.81 -19.52
N LEU A 487 13.29 -1.45 -19.15
CA LEU A 487 11.99 -0.78 -19.07
C LEU A 487 12.06 0.45 -18.14
N ILE A 488 12.68 0.34 -16.96
CA ILE A 488 12.84 1.46 -16.02
C ILE A 488 13.73 2.56 -16.63
N CYS A 489 14.86 2.17 -17.23
CA CYS A 489 15.79 3.12 -17.86
C CYS A 489 15.13 3.88 -19.02
N ASP A 490 14.33 3.21 -19.83
CA ASP A 490 13.64 3.82 -20.97
C ASP A 490 12.47 4.71 -20.50
N ALA A 491 11.69 4.23 -19.54
CA ALA A 491 10.58 4.98 -18.94
C ALA A 491 11.08 6.27 -18.29
N SER A 492 12.22 6.23 -17.59
CA SER A 492 12.80 7.41 -16.92
C SER A 492 13.18 8.56 -17.87
N ARG A 493 13.43 8.23 -19.14
CA ARG A 493 13.81 9.20 -20.20
C ARG A 493 12.66 9.51 -21.13
N ASP A 494 11.45 9.03 -20.84
CA ASP A 494 10.29 9.32 -21.69
C ASP A 494 9.98 10.83 -21.65
N PRO A 495 9.83 11.49 -22.82
CA PRO A 495 9.61 12.93 -22.87
C PRO A 495 8.35 13.39 -22.14
N MET A 496 7.31 12.55 -22.08
CA MET A 496 6.07 12.86 -21.36
C MET A 496 6.33 12.86 -19.85
N LEU A 497 7.03 11.83 -19.32
CA LEU A 497 7.40 11.73 -17.92
C LEU A 497 8.24 12.96 -17.51
N VAL A 498 9.30 13.24 -18.25
CA VAL A 498 10.21 14.37 -17.97
C VAL A 498 9.43 15.68 -17.94
N SER A 499 8.56 15.91 -18.93
CA SER A 499 7.72 17.11 -18.99
C SER A 499 6.75 17.23 -17.81
N MET A 500 6.16 16.11 -17.34
CA MET A 500 5.29 16.10 -16.17
C MET A 500 6.08 16.42 -14.90
N ILE A 501 7.26 15.85 -14.73
CA ILE A 501 8.13 16.09 -13.57
C ILE A 501 8.59 17.55 -13.54
N GLU A 502 9.09 18.09 -14.66
CA GLU A 502 9.49 19.49 -14.75
C GLU A 502 8.33 20.45 -14.40
N TYR A 503 7.11 20.12 -14.85
CA TYR A 503 5.93 20.90 -14.48
C TYR A 503 5.64 20.85 -12.99
N ILE A 504 5.75 19.66 -12.36
CA ILE A 504 5.53 19.50 -10.91
C ILE A 504 6.61 20.24 -10.13
N GLU A 505 7.89 20.12 -10.50
CA GLU A 505 9.01 20.84 -9.87
C GLU A 505 8.81 22.36 -9.92
N ALA A 506 8.43 22.90 -11.10
CA ALA A 506 8.13 24.30 -11.25
C ALA A 506 6.92 24.75 -10.42
N SER A 507 5.88 23.91 -10.33
CA SER A 507 4.68 24.20 -9.55
C SER A 507 4.95 24.14 -8.04
N SER A 508 5.80 23.24 -7.58
CA SER A 508 6.20 23.09 -6.18
C SER A 508 7.02 24.29 -5.70
N SER A 509 7.96 24.76 -6.52
CA SER A 509 8.76 25.97 -6.21
C SER A 509 7.92 27.25 -6.14
N LEU A 510 6.87 27.36 -6.96
CA LEU A 510 5.92 28.48 -6.93
C LEU A 510 4.92 28.37 -5.74
N SER A 511 4.74 27.18 -5.19
CA SER A 511 3.69 26.89 -4.20
C SER A 511 4.03 27.33 -2.78
N LYS A 512 5.21 27.88 -2.49
CA LYS A 512 5.43 28.59 -1.20
C LYS A 512 4.38 29.69 -0.97
N THR A 513 3.72 30.14 -2.05
CA THR A 513 2.63 31.14 -2.04
C THR A 513 1.32 30.66 -2.66
N SER A 514 1.25 29.47 -3.29
CA SER A 514 0.05 28.99 -3.98
C SER A 514 -0.99 28.40 -3.04
N ARG A 515 -2.20 28.98 -3.06
CA ARG A 515 -3.38 28.47 -2.34
C ARG A 515 -4.00 27.21 -2.98
N VAL A 516 -3.49 26.75 -4.12
CA VAL A 516 -4.06 25.64 -4.91
C VAL A 516 -3.70 24.27 -4.33
N ILE A 517 -2.54 24.13 -3.66
CA ILE A 517 -2.07 22.86 -3.12
C ILE A 517 -2.36 22.82 -1.62
N HIS A 518 -3.23 21.87 -1.23
CA HIS A 518 -3.57 21.66 0.17
C HIS A 518 -2.34 21.30 1.01
N PRO A 519 -2.20 21.79 2.25
CA PRO A 519 -1.04 21.52 3.11
C PRO A 519 -0.77 20.02 3.34
N ILE A 520 -1.82 19.20 3.38
CA ILE A 520 -1.71 17.74 3.53
C ILE A 520 -0.92 17.12 2.38
N LEU A 521 -1.19 17.50 1.11
CA LEU A 521 -0.42 16.98 -0.03
C LEU A 521 1.07 17.35 0.09
N LYS A 522 1.38 18.50 0.65
CA LYS A 522 2.79 18.93 0.85
C LYS A 522 3.51 18.09 1.91
N LYS A 523 2.79 17.63 2.93
CA LYS A 523 3.35 16.91 4.10
C LYS A 523 3.31 15.41 3.98
N THR A 524 2.27 14.84 3.37
CA THR A 524 2.08 13.38 3.35
C THR A 524 3.12 12.65 2.51
N MET A 525 3.59 11.52 3.01
CA MET A 525 4.41 10.55 2.28
C MET A 525 3.60 9.31 1.85
N ARG A 526 2.27 9.38 1.81
CA ARG A 526 1.42 8.32 1.26
C ARG A 526 1.84 7.97 -0.17
N MET A 527 1.64 6.71 -0.53
CA MET A 527 1.97 6.17 -1.86
C MET A 527 0.72 5.89 -2.70
N THR A 528 -0.49 6.02 -2.13
CA THR A 528 -1.78 5.84 -2.82
C THR A 528 -2.77 6.95 -2.45
N LEU A 529 -3.81 7.10 -3.28
CA LEU A 529 -4.96 8.00 -3.05
C LEU A 529 -6.18 7.25 -2.52
N ASP A 530 -6.20 5.92 -2.70
CA ASP A 530 -7.32 5.05 -2.28
C ASP A 530 -7.18 4.64 -0.81
#